data_73f3626fdd15eb93f9cff728daf1f17a
#
_entry.id   73f3626fdd15eb93f9cff728daf1f17a
#
_cell.length_a   1.000
_cell.length_b   1.000
_cell.length_c   1.000
_cell.angle_alpha   90.00
_cell.angle_beta   90.00
_cell.angle_gamma   90.00
#
_symmetry.space_group_name_H-M   'P 1'
#
loop_
_entity.id
_entity.type
_entity.pdbx_description
1 polymer ?
#
loop_
_entity_poly.entity_id
_entity_poly.type
_entity_poly.pdbx_seq_one_letter_code
_entity_poly.pdbx_strand_id
1 'polypeptide(L)'
;METEHKITLARIAGSIVLLAVAHFEPGLTETCQIILYAAAYLVIGGDIVWNALRNVVRGEVFDENFLMAVATAGAFATGQYPEAVAVMLFYQIGEMFQDIAVDKSRKSITSLMDIRPDYANLETRDGEFTRVAPDAVPKGSIIVVKPGEKIPLDGVVISGNSSLDTAALTGESLPREAGEGSQVISGSMNMTGLLRVRTSGTYGESTVARILDLVENAENGKAKTEKFITRFAKYYTPAVTGAAVLLAVIPPLVDGQWLLWLHRALIFLVISCPCALVISIPLTFFAGVGGASRRGILIKGSNYLESLARLGTVVFDKTGTLTEGKFSVTAVCTSGNHDEKELLSMAAAAEKYSDHPVATALKMAAEPVVSDIVNVENFAGEGLRADVGGHTVYVGNAKLMLRAGVNASEPEKPGTVVHVAVDGEYAGYIIISDSVKPQSAAAVAALKAEGVMKTVMLTGDRKAVAEEVASALGLDEVHSELLPADKVEYVKSMMTALPENKSLAFVGDGINDAPVLKTADVGIAMGAAGSDAAIEAADVVLMDDNPGKVAAAVTLSRRTVRIVHQNIAFALGVKLLFLILAAFGVATMWEAVFADVGVTVIAVLNALRAMK
;
A
#
# COMPACT_ATOMS: atom_id res chain seq x y z
N MET A 1 21.55 1.14 -18.06
CA MET A 1 21.65 2.29 -17.12
C MET A 1 23.07 2.75 -16.86
N GLU A 2 23.98 2.03 -16.19
CA GLU A 2 25.37 2.53 -15.98
C GLU A 2 26.14 2.83 -17.27
N THR A 3 25.91 2.09 -18.33
CA THR A 3 26.54 2.28 -19.62
C THR A 3 26.00 3.52 -20.35
N GLU A 4 24.72 3.78 -20.27
CA GLU A 4 24.05 4.95 -20.86
C GLU A 4 24.50 6.24 -20.19
N HIS A 5 24.53 6.29 -18.85
CA HIS A 5 25.06 7.46 -18.12
C HIS A 5 26.53 7.75 -18.45
N LYS A 6 27.37 6.72 -18.66
CA LYS A 6 28.75 6.90 -19.08
C LYS A 6 28.85 7.50 -20.48
N ILE A 7 27.99 7.08 -21.40
CA ILE A 7 27.93 7.62 -22.77
C ILE A 7 27.48 9.09 -22.72
N THR A 8 26.42 9.40 -21.98
CA THR A 8 25.94 10.78 -21.81
C THR A 8 27.01 11.68 -21.19
N LEU A 9 27.72 11.21 -20.16
CA LEU A 9 28.81 11.95 -19.53
C LEU A 9 29.97 12.21 -20.51
N ALA A 10 30.33 11.23 -21.35
CA ALA A 10 31.35 11.40 -22.38
C ALA A 10 30.91 12.43 -23.45
N ARG A 11 29.66 12.44 -23.86
CA ARG A 11 29.07 13.42 -24.79
C ARG A 11 29.07 14.84 -24.18
N ILE A 12 28.69 14.98 -22.92
CA ILE A 12 28.75 16.23 -22.17
C ILE A 12 30.21 16.76 -22.15
N ALA A 13 31.14 15.93 -21.74
CA ALA A 13 32.56 16.32 -21.67
C ALA A 13 33.12 16.71 -23.06
N GLY A 14 32.83 15.92 -24.09
CA GLY A 14 33.24 16.21 -25.47
C GLY A 14 32.65 17.53 -26.00
N SER A 15 31.38 17.78 -25.74
CA SER A 15 30.70 19.02 -26.13
C SER A 15 31.28 20.25 -25.39
N ILE A 16 31.59 20.12 -24.09
CA ILE A 16 32.23 21.20 -23.30
C ILE A 16 33.62 21.55 -23.91
N VAL A 17 34.40 20.54 -24.25
CA VAL A 17 35.72 20.79 -24.87
C VAL A 17 35.56 21.49 -26.22
N LEU A 18 34.67 21.04 -27.10
CA LEU A 18 34.41 21.66 -28.39
C LEU A 18 33.90 23.11 -28.23
N LEU A 19 32.98 23.36 -27.28
CA LEU A 19 32.49 24.67 -26.97
C LEU A 19 33.60 25.61 -26.48
N ALA A 20 34.43 25.14 -25.57
CA ALA A 20 35.56 25.89 -25.05
C ALA A 20 36.58 26.25 -26.15
N VAL A 21 36.94 25.30 -27.01
CA VAL A 21 37.83 25.54 -28.15
C VAL A 21 37.23 26.57 -29.12
N ALA A 22 35.93 26.40 -29.46
CA ALA A 22 35.25 27.33 -30.37
C ALA A 22 35.16 28.77 -29.80
N HIS A 23 35.08 28.92 -28.48
CA HIS A 23 34.86 30.23 -27.83
C HIS A 23 36.17 30.95 -27.44
N PHE A 24 37.19 30.20 -26.98
CA PHE A 24 38.38 30.79 -26.38
C PHE A 24 39.62 30.76 -27.31
N GLU A 25 39.62 30.03 -28.44
CA GLU A 25 40.77 29.96 -29.33
C GLU A 25 40.83 31.19 -30.29
N PRO A 26 41.78 32.13 -30.10
CA PRO A 26 41.76 33.43 -30.81
C PRO A 26 42.23 33.34 -32.28
N GLY A 27 42.69 32.16 -32.73
CA GLY A 27 43.23 31.96 -34.11
C GLY A 27 42.20 31.38 -35.08
N LEU A 28 40.97 31.09 -34.69
CA LEU A 28 39.97 30.43 -35.53
C LEU A 28 39.29 31.44 -36.46
N THR A 29 39.10 31.02 -37.72
CA THR A 29 38.22 31.76 -38.65
C THR A 29 36.76 31.61 -38.22
N GLU A 30 35.93 32.61 -38.53
CA GLU A 30 34.50 32.57 -38.22
C GLU A 30 33.80 31.30 -38.68
N THR A 31 34.18 30.82 -39.91
CA THR A 31 33.65 29.58 -40.45
C THR A 31 34.06 28.36 -39.61
N CYS A 32 35.30 28.31 -39.11
CA CYS A 32 35.78 27.22 -38.23
C CYS A 32 35.08 27.24 -36.88
N GLN A 33 34.80 28.41 -36.32
CA GLN A 33 34.02 28.57 -35.09
C GLN A 33 32.61 28.02 -35.25
N ILE A 34 31.91 28.40 -36.35
CA ILE A 34 30.54 27.88 -36.64
C ILE A 34 30.54 26.36 -36.78
N ILE A 35 31.55 25.79 -37.47
CA ILE A 35 31.64 24.33 -37.61
C ILE A 35 31.86 23.65 -36.24
N LEU A 36 32.68 24.21 -35.39
CA LEU A 36 32.91 23.66 -34.04
C LEU A 36 31.66 23.75 -33.15
N TYR A 37 30.92 24.86 -33.21
CA TYR A 37 29.62 24.98 -32.51
C TYR A 37 28.62 23.98 -33.05
N ALA A 38 28.52 23.78 -34.36
CA ALA A 38 27.66 22.79 -34.99
C ALA A 38 28.04 21.36 -34.57
N ALA A 39 29.33 21.04 -34.52
CA ALA A 39 29.84 19.75 -34.04
C ALA A 39 29.49 19.55 -32.54
N ALA A 40 29.73 20.54 -31.70
CA ALA A 40 29.39 20.49 -30.29
C ALA A 40 27.87 20.27 -30.09
N TYR A 41 27.04 20.99 -30.86
CA TYR A 41 25.57 20.86 -30.83
C TYR A 41 25.11 19.45 -31.25
N LEU A 42 25.68 18.87 -32.31
CA LEU A 42 25.34 17.54 -32.77
C LEU A 42 25.79 16.45 -31.80
N VAL A 43 26.93 16.62 -31.18
CA VAL A 43 27.42 15.66 -30.15
C VAL A 43 26.50 15.62 -28.94
N ILE A 44 26.04 16.76 -28.47
CA ILE A 44 25.21 16.82 -27.25
C ILE A 44 23.73 16.64 -27.52
N GLY A 45 23.19 17.17 -28.62
CA GLY A 45 21.77 17.24 -28.91
C GLY A 45 21.28 16.39 -30.08
N GLY A 46 22.17 15.61 -30.72
CA GLY A 46 21.82 14.83 -31.93
C GLY A 46 20.72 13.80 -31.70
N ASP A 47 20.67 13.19 -30.52
CA ASP A 47 19.61 12.27 -30.09
C ASP A 47 18.27 13.00 -29.88
N ILE A 48 18.30 14.17 -29.27
CA ILE A 48 17.10 15.00 -29.02
C ILE A 48 16.50 15.43 -30.35
N VAL A 49 17.32 15.93 -31.27
CA VAL A 49 16.87 16.32 -32.61
C VAL A 49 16.34 15.11 -33.39
N TRP A 50 16.98 13.95 -33.29
CA TRP A 50 16.53 12.73 -33.94
C TRP A 50 15.19 12.24 -33.36
N ASN A 51 15.05 12.25 -32.03
CA ASN A 51 13.82 11.88 -31.35
C ASN A 51 12.67 12.86 -31.72
N ALA A 52 12.95 14.16 -31.74
CA ALA A 52 11.99 15.17 -32.17
C ALA A 52 11.47 14.91 -33.59
N LEU A 53 12.36 14.66 -34.54
CA LEU A 53 11.99 14.33 -35.93
C LEU A 53 11.17 13.04 -36.01
N ARG A 54 11.57 12.01 -35.29
CA ARG A 54 10.88 10.73 -35.23
C ARG A 54 9.46 10.87 -34.65
N ASN A 55 9.30 11.65 -33.58
CA ASN A 55 8.02 11.85 -32.90
C ASN A 55 7.07 12.71 -33.74
N VAL A 56 7.58 13.71 -34.45
CA VAL A 56 6.80 14.47 -35.46
C VAL A 56 6.23 13.55 -36.53
N VAL A 57 7.06 12.62 -37.08
CA VAL A 57 6.61 11.65 -38.10
C VAL A 57 5.53 10.70 -37.55
N ARG A 58 5.54 10.42 -36.24
CA ARG A 58 4.54 9.59 -35.54
C ARG A 58 3.28 10.34 -35.14
N GLY A 59 3.22 11.67 -35.36
CA GLY A 59 2.09 12.52 -35.00
C GLY A 59 2.14 13.07 -33.56
N GLU A 60 3.23 12.83 -32.83
CA GLU A 60 3.48 13.37 -31.49
C GLU A 60 4.31 14.67 -31.61
N VAL A 61 3.71 15.71 -32.17
CA VAL A 61 4.39 16.95 -32.58
C VAL A 61 4.77 17.85 -31.40
N PHE A 62 4.17 17.71 -30.21
CA PHE A 62 4.34 18.66 -29.10
C PHE A 62 4.96 17.98 -27.87
N ASP A 63 6.03 17.20 -28.09
CA ASP A 63 6.84 16.66 -26.99
C ASP A 63 7.98 17.60 -26.56
N GLU A 64 8.64 17.29 -25.45
CA GLU A 64 9.74 18.08 -24.92
C GLU A 64 10.94 18.14 -25.86
N ASN A 65 11.27 17.03 -26.54
CA ASN A 65 12.37 16.97 -27.51
C ASN A 65 12.13 17.91 -28.69
N PHE A 66 10.87 17.99 -29.17
CA PHE A 66 10.49 18.90 -30.23
C PHE A 66 10.65 20.37 -29.80
N LEU A 67 10.15 20.74 -28.61
CA LEU A 67 10.27 22.10 -28.11
C LEU A 67 11.73 22.53 -27.95
N MET A 68 12.57 21.66 -27.40
CA MET A 68 14.00 21.91 -27.24
C MET A 68 14.74 22.00 -28.57
N ALA A 69 14.45 21.07 -29.50
CA ALA A 69 15.04 21.08 -30.85
C ALA A 69 14.69 22.36 -31.61
N VAL A 70 13.40 22.79 -31.59
CA VAL A 70 12.94 24.02 -32.24
C VAL A 70 13.59 25.26 -31.62
N ALA A 71 13.65 25.35 -30.27
CA ALA A 71 14.23 26.49 -29.57
C ALA A 71 15.73 26.64 -29.86
N THR A 72 16.50 25.54 -29.77
CA THR A 72 17.94 25.56 -29.99
C THR A 72 18.34 25.69 -31.47
N ALA A 73 17.58 25.08 -32.38
CA ALA A 73 17.74 25.31 -33.83
C ALA A 73 17.42 26.76 -34.20
N GLY A 74 16.40 27.36 -33.60
CA GLY A 74 16.07 28.77 -33.77
C GLY A 74 17.17 29.69 -33.25
N ALA A 75 17.76 29.41 -32.09
CA ALA A 75 18.91 30.15 -31.57
C ALA A 75 20.13 30.03 -32.51
N PHE A 76 20.35 28.85 -33.07
CA PHE A 76 21.40 28.62 -34.06
C PHE A 76 21.16 29.43 -35.35
N ALA A 77 19.92 29.46 -35.85
CA ALA A 77 19.52 30.22 -37.04
C ALA A 77 19.61 31.76 -36.85
N THR A 78 19.49 32.26 -35.62
CA THR A 78 19.61 33.66 -35.29
C THR A 78 21.06 34.08 -34.97
N GLY A 79 22.07 33.21 -35.18
CA GLY A 79 23.48 33.47 -34.97
C GLY A 79 23.95 33.36 -33.51
N GLN A 80 23.12 32.87 -32.61
CA GLN A 80 23.45 32.69 -31.19
C GLN A 80 24.01 31.27 -30.94
N TYR A 81 25.08 30.92 -31.66
CA TYR A 81 25.67 29.58 -31.63
C TYR A 81 26.11 29.10 -30.23
N PRO A 82 26.83 29.92 -29.43
CA PRO A 82 27.23 29.51 -28.09
C PRO A 82 26.04 29.24 -27.18
N GLU A 83 24.97 30.06 -27.25
CA GLU A 83 23.74 29.87 -26.47
C GLU A 83 23.04 28.58 -26.84
N ALA A 84 22.88 28.27 -28.13
CA ALA A 84 22.23 27.05 -28.58
C ALA A 84 22.92 25.78 -28.04
N VAL A 85 24.28 25.74 -28.11
CA VAL A 85 25.06 24.61 -27.58
C VAL A 85 24.93 24.53 -26.06
N ALA A 86 25.05 25.65 -25.39
CA ALA A 86 25.02 25.71 -23.95
C ALA A 86 23.65 25.30 -23.37
N VAL A 87 22.57 25.76 -23.96
CA VAL A 87 21.19 25.36 -23.58
C VAL A 87 21.00 23.86 -23.71
N MET A 88 21.43 23.28 -24.84
CA MET A 88 21.36 21.83 -25.06
C MET A 88 22.23 21.06 -24.06
N LEU A 89 23.40 21.61 -23.73
CA LEU A 89 24.32 21.04 -22.73
C LEU A 89 23.70 21.04 -21.33
N PHE A 90 23.12 22.18 -20.90
CA PHE A 90 22.42 22.25 -19.61
C PHE A 90 21.19 21.37 -19.54
N TYR A 91 20.44 21.27 -20.64
CA TYR A 91 19.33 20.36 -20.73
C TYR A 91 19.76 18.90 -20.53
N GLN A 92 20.81 18.43 -21.24
CA GLN A 92 21.33 17.08 -21.09
C GLN A 92 21.92 16.81 -19.71
N ILE A 93 22.59 17.78 -19.11
CA ILE A 93 23.06 17.67 -17.71
C ILE A 93 21.85 17.54 -16.79
N GLY A 94 20.80 18.32 -17.01
CA GLY A 94 19.58 18.27 -16.23
C GLY A 94 18.84 16.94 -16.31
N GLU A 95 18.65 16.43 -17.53
CA GLU A 95 18.08 15.11 -17.78
C GLU A 95 18.88 14.02 -17.07
N MET A 96 20.21 14.04 -17.18
CA MET A 96 21.06 13.07 -16.49
C MET A 96 20.89 13.12 -14.95
N PHE A 97 20.85 14.33 -14.35
CA PHE A 97 20.62 14.46 -12.90
C PHE A 97 19.23 13.99 -12.50
N GLN A 98 18.22 14.28 -13.32
CA GLN A 98 16.85 13.84 -13.12
C GLN A 98 16.75 12.32 -13.18
N ASP A 99 17.32 11.67 -14.19
CA ASP A 99 17.36 10.21 -14.33
C ASP A 99 18.06 9.56 -13.13
N ILE A 100 19.20 10.08 -12.71
CA ILE A 100 19.90 9.60 -11.51
C ILE A 100 19.03 9.75 -10.26
N ALA A 101 18.35 10.86 -10.10
CA ALA A 101 17.49 11.11 -8.94
C ALA A 101 16.26 10.19 -8.93
N VAL A 102 15.63 9.98 -10.07
CA VAL A 102 14.50 9.05 -10.27
C VAL A 102 14.94 7.62 -10.04
N ASP A 103 16.03 7.18 -10.64
CA ASP A 103 16.59 5.83 -10.48
C ASP A 103 17.00 5.56 -9.03
N LYS A 104 17.67 6.51 -8.39
CA LYS A 104 18.04 6.39 -6.98
C LYS A 104 16.80 6.33 -6.08
N SER A 105 15.78 7.10 -6.41
CA SER A 105 14.50 7.07 -5.71
C SER A 105 13.80 5.72 -5.88
N ARG A 106 13.66 5.22 -7.11
CA ARG A 106 13.09 3.89 -7.41
C ARG A 106 13.88 2.78 -6.72
N LYS A 107 15.19 2.77 -6.83
CA LYS A 107 16.07 1.79 -6.15
C LYS A 107 15.92 1.87 -4.64
N SER A 108 15.83 3.07 -4.04
CA SER A 108 15.60 3.21 -2.60
C SER A 108 14.25 2.65 -2.18
N ILE A 109 13.20 2.81 -2.98
CA ILE A 109 11.88 2.24 -2.70
C ILE A 109 11.93 0.71 -2.82
N THR A 110 12.56 0.18 -3.85
CA THR A 110 12.70 -1.27 -4.07
C THR A 110 13.65 -1.92 -3.07
N SER A 111 14.77 -1.27 -2.71
CA SER A 111 15.72 -1.81 -1.70
C SER A 111 15.19 -1.79 -0.27
N LEU A 112 14.19 -0.94 0.02
CA LEU A 112 13.47 -0.95 1.29
C LEU A 112 12.55 -2.19 1.41
N MET A 113 12.31 -2.86 0.30
CA MET A 113 11.59 -4.13 0.19
C MET A 113 12.57 -5.29 -0.02
N ASP A 114 13.78 -5.22 0.55
CA ASP A 114 14.72 -6.34 0.57
C ASP A 114 14.21 -7.49 1.47
N ILE A 115 13.00 -7.94 1.13
CA ILE A 115 12.34 -9.11 1.71
C ILE A 115 12.59 -10.36 0.87
N ARG A 116 13.10 -10.20 -0.36
CA ARG A 116 13.33 -11.33 -1.26
C ARG A 116 14.44 -12.23 -0.72
N PRO A 117 14.16 -13.54 -0.57
CA PRO A 117 15.19 -14.52 -0.22
C PRO A 117 16.07 -14.82 -1.44
N ASP A 118 17.37 -14.90 -1.24
CA ASP A 118 18.32 -15.18 -2.33
C ASP A 118 18.37 -16.66 -2.71
N TYR A 119 18.10 -17.56 -1.75
CA TYR A 119 18.20 -19.00 -1.92
C TYR A 119 17.29 -19.75 -0.92
N ALA A 120 17.08 -21.03 -1.17
CA ALA A 120 16.48 -21.99 -0.26
C ALA A 120 17.43 -23.17 -0.03
N ASN A 121 17.54 -23.66 1.19
CA ASN A 121 18.25 -24.91 1.48
C ASN A 121 17.22 -26.06 1.40
N LEU A 122 17.12 -26.71 0.25
CA LEU A 122 16.22 -27.82 0.02
C LEU A 122 16.79 -29.11 0.60
N GLU A 123 16.01 -29.80 1.46
CA GLU A 123 16.41 -31.08 2.03
C GLU A 123 16.31 -32.19 0.99
N THR A 124 17.40 -32.95 0.82
CA THR A 124 17.46 -34.12 -0.07
C THR A 124 17.05 -35.40 0.67
N ARG A 125 16.76 -36.47 -0.06
CA ARG A 125 16.33 -37.75 0.51
C ARG A 125 17.33 -38.37 1.47
N ASP A 126 18.61 -37.98 1.37
CA ASP A 126 19.69 -38.49 2.19
C ASP A 126 19.92 -37.66 3.48
N GLY A 127 19.03 -36.69 3.74
CA GLY A 127 19.14 -35.82 4.92
C GLY A 127 20.16 -34.68 4.79
N GLU A 128 20.81 -34.55 3.63
CA GLU A 128 21.62 -33.41 3.29
C GLU A 128 20.75 -32.29 2.69
N PHE A 129 21.24 -31.06 2.68
CA PHE A 129 20.53 -29.96 2.05
C PHE A 129 21.36 -29.31 0.95
N THR A 130 20.70 -29.06 -0.18
CA THR A 130 21.30 -28.39 -1.33
C THR A 130 20.75 -26.98 -1.46
N ARG A 131 21.63 -26.01 -1.69
CA ARG A 131 21.25 -24.62 -1.93
C ARG A 131 20.71 -24.48 -3.35
N VAL A 132 19.45 -24.06 -3.49
CA VAL A 132 18.75 -23.88 -4.76
C VAL A 132 18.10 -22.48 -4.81
N ALA A 133 17.75 -22.01 -6.01
CA ALA A 133 16.93 -20.82 -6.15
C ALA A 133 15.51 -21.09 -5.57
N PRO A 134 14.86 -20.12 -4.92
CA PRO A 134 13.53 -20.30 -4.36
C PRO A 134 12.49 -20.78 -5.40
N ASP A 135 12.61 -20.29 -6.64
CA ASP A 135 11.74 -20.66 -7.77
C ASP A 135 11.83 -22.15 -8.15
N ALA A 136 12.93 -22.82 -7.79
CA ALA A 136 13.17 -24.23 -8.09
C ALA A 136 12.62 -25.19 -7.01
N VAL A 137 12.05 -24.68 -5.92
CA VAL A 137 11.52 -25.49 -4.80
C VAL A 137 10.09 -25.90 -5.09
N PRO A 138 9.80 -27.22 -5.22
CA PRO A 138 8.45 -27.72 -5.41
C PRO A 138 7.58 -27.55 -4.14
N LYS A 139 6.27 -27.43 -4.35
CA LYS A 139 5.29 -27.45 -3.25
C LYS A 139 5.39 -28.75 -2.44
N GLY A 140 5.28 -28.65 -1.12
CA GLY A 140 5.35 -29.80 -0.19
C GLY A 140 6.78 -30.25 0.15
N SER A 141 7.81 -29.62 -0.40
CA SER A 141 9.21 -29.88 -0.08
C SER A 141 9.56 -29.44 1.33
N ILE A 142 10.60 -30.05 1.90
CA ILE A 142 11.15 -29.63 3.18
C ILE A 142 12.35 -28.71 2.93
N ILE A 143 12.32 -27.54 3.51
CA ILE A 143 13.42 -26.56 3.50
C ILE A 143 13.97 -26.37 4.90
N VAL A 144 15.27 -26.12 4.98
CA VAL A 144 15.99 -25.87 6.23
C VAL A 144 16.37 -24.39 6.29
N VAL A 145 15.93 -23.71 7.35
CA VAL A 145 16.19 -22.28 7.56
C VAL A 145 17.05 -22.10 8.80
N LYS A 146 18.27 -21.62 8.61
CA LYS A 146 19.22 -21.40 9.70
C LYS A 146 19.01 -20.05 10.37
N PRO A 147 19.49 -19.84 11.61
CA PRO A 147 19.55 -18.51 12.22
C PRO A 147 20.26 -17.49 11.32
N GLY A 148 19.65 -16.31 11.17
CA GLY A 148 20.13 -15.25 10.29
C GLY A 148 19.74 -15.41 8.80
N GLU A 149 18.99 -16.46 8.42
CA GLU A 149 18.48 -16.63 7.06
C GLU A 149 17.02 -16.17 6.96
N LYS A 150 16.65 -15.65 5.80
CA LYS A 150 15.24 -15.35 5.46
C LYS A 150 14.52 -16.65 5.11
N ILE A 151 13.27 -16.78 5.53
CA ILE A 151 12.39 -17.89 5.14
C ILE A 151 12.09 -17.76 3.64
N PRO A 152 12.46 -18.75 2.80
CA PRO A 152 12.37 -18.58 1.36
C PRO A 152 10.97 -18.76 0.77
N LEU A 153 10.13 -19.62 1.38
CA LEU A 153 8.76 -19.92 0.96
C LEU A 153 7.83 -20.01 2.16
N ASP A 154 6.56 -19.74 1.95
CA ASP A 154 5.53 -19.95 2.97
C ASP A 154 5.41 -21.43 3.31
N GLY A 155 5.15 -21.74 4.57
CA GLY A 155 5.06 -23.14 4.99
C GLY A 155 4.66 -23.34 6.45
N VAL A 156 4.77 -24.60 6.89
CA VAL A 156 4.51 -25.01 8.27
C VAL A 156 5.77 -25.61 8.86
N VAL A 157 6.13 -25.19 10.05
CA VAL A 157 7.27 -25.75 10.81
C VAL A 157 6.98 -27.20 11.17
N ILE A 158 7.83 -28.13 10.74
CA ILE A 158 7.71 -29.57 11.06
C ILE A 158 8.63 -29.98 12.20
N SER A 159 9.70 -29.21 12.46
CA SER A 159 10.56 -29.39 13.63
C SER A 159 11.41 -28.15 13.86
N GLY A 160 11.77 -27.90 15.12
CA GLY A 160 12.56 -26.77 15.56
C GLY A 160 11.71 -25.69 16.24
N ASN A 161 12.38 -24.86 17.04
CA ASN A 161 11.80 -23.69 17.69
C ASN A 161 12.70 -22.49 17.43
N SER A 162 12.10 -21.35 17.07
CA SER A 162 12.82 -20.12 16.83
C SER A 162 11.94 -18.90 17.05
N SER A 163 12.58 -17.75 17.13
CA SER A 163 11.95 -16.45 17.10
C SER A 163 12.13 -15.85 15.70
N LEU A 164 11.06 -15.32 15.11
CA LEU A 164 11.02 -14.77 13.75
C LEU A 164 10.84 -13.26 13.79
N ASP A 165 11.74 -12.53 13.13
CA ASP A 165 11.54 -11.10 12.87
C ASP A 165 10.70 -10.95 11.60
N THR A 166 9.49 -10.43 11.77
CA THR A 166 8.54 -10.15 10.70
C THR A 166 8.42 -8.66 10.37
N ALA A 167 9.25 -7.80 11.00
CA ALA A 167 9.13 -6.34 10.90
C ALA A 167 9.16 -5.82 9.46
N ALA A 168 9.96 -6.45 8.59
CA ALA A 168 10.04 -6.07 7.17
C ALA A 168 8.74 -6.32 6.38
N LEU A 169 7.89 -7.25 6.87
CA LEU A 169 6.64 -7.66 6.22
C LEU A 169 5.43 -7.00 6.88
N THR A 170 5.35 -7.09 8.22
CA THR A 170 4.19 -6.65 8.99
C THR A 170 4.37 -5.25 9.57
N GLY A 171 5.61 -4.78 9.70
CA GLY A 171 5.94 -3.54 10.40
C GLY A 171 5.92 -3.66 11.93
N GLU A 172 5.71 -4.87 12.48
CA GLU A 172 5.77 -5.14 13.92
C GLU A 172 7.21 -5.33 14.38
N SER A 173 7.62 -4.59 15.41
CA SER A 173 9.00 -4.67 15.94
C SER A 173 9.23 -5.83 16.90
N LEU A 174 8.18 -6.50 17.38
CA LEU A 174 8.28 -7.63 18.29
C LEU A 174 8.44 -8.93 17.50
N PRO A 175 9.50 -9.72 17.75
CA PRO A 175 9.66 -11.03 17.15
C PRO A 175 8.52 -11.98 17.54
N ARG A 176 8.10 -12.82 16.58
CA ARG A 176 7.08 -13.84 16.78
C ARG A 176 7.70 -15.21 17.03
N GLU A 177 7.29 -15.89 18.09
CA GLU A 177 7.71 -17.26 18.36
C GLU A 177 7.11 -18.24 17.31
N ALA A 178 7.95 -19.15 16.82
CA ALA A 178 7.58 -20.19 15.88
C ALA A 178 8.13 -21.55 16.33
N GLY A 179 7.23 -22.49 16.53
CA GLY A 179 7.53 -23.87 16.88
C GLY A 179 6.82 -24.87 15.94
N GLU A 180 6.90 -26.15 16.26
CA GLU A 180 6.25 -27.21 15.47
C GLU A 180 4.74 -26.94 15.29
N GLY A 181 4.25 -27.03 14.05
CA GLY A 181 2.88 -26.70 13.65
C GLY A 181 2.63 -25.23 13.38
N SER A 182 3.57 -24.32 13.68
CA SER A 182 3.41 -22.89 13.38
C SER A 182 3.50 -22.63 11.89
N GLN A 183 2.59 -21.78 11.38
CA GLN A 183 2.71 -21.22 10.03
C GLN A 183 3.78 -20.14 9.99
N VAL A 184 4.62 -20.18 8.96
CA VAL A 184 5.68 -19.20 8.69
C VAL A 184 5.53 -18.63 7.30
N ILE A 185 5.83 -17.35 7.18
CA ILE A 185 5.71 -16.59 5.93
C ILE A 185 7.09 -16.29 5.33
N SER A 186 7.19 -16.38 4.02
CA SER A 186 8.39 -16.04 3.26
C SER A 186 8.82 -14.59 3.54
N GLY A 187 10.12 -14.32 3.53
CA GLY A 187 10.69 -13.01 3.83
C GLY A 187 10.89 -12.70 5.32
N SER A 188 10.30 -13.48 6.24
CA SER A 188 10.61 -13.36 7.67
C SER A 188 12.05 -13.78 7.95
N MET A 189 12.73 -13.09 8.86
CA MET A 189 14.09 -13.43 9.27
C MET A 189 14.07 -14.42 10.44
N ASN A 190 14.70 -15.57 10.27
CA ASN A 190 14.88 -16.53 11.35
C ASN A 190 16.00 -16.06 12.30
N MET A 191 15.71 -15.90 13.60
CA MET A 191 16.62 -15.24 14.54
C MET A 191 17.50 -16.22 15.33
N THR A 192 16.92 -17.28 15.90
CA THR A 192 17.60 -18.02 17.00
C THR A 192 17.84 -19.50 16.71
N GLY A 193 16.83 -20.23 16.25
CA GLY A 193 16.87 -21.67 16.11
C GLY A 193 16.91 -22.16 14.67
N LEU A 194 17.27 -23.43 14.45
CA LEU A 194 17.14 -24.06 13.14
C LEU A 194 15.70 -24.50 12.96
N LEU A 195 15.10 -24.14 11.84
CA LEU A 195 13.74 -24.54 11.48
C LEU A 195 13.75 -25.46 10.26
N ARG A 196 12.96 -26.54 10.34
CA ARG A 196 12.58 -27.35 9.17
C ARG A 196 11.13 -27.02 8.82
N VAL A 197 10.92 -26.54 7.62
CA VAL A 197 9.63 -26.01 7.15
C VAL A 197 9.17 -26.81 5.94
N ARG A 198 7.93 -27.29 5.96
CA ARG A 198 7.27 -27.89 4.80
C ARG A 198 6.58 -26.79 4.01
N THR A 199 6.96 -26.60 2.75
CA THR A 199 6.42 -25.55 1.89
C THR A 199 4.94 -25.80 1.58
N SER A 200 4.12 -24.73 1.69
CA SER A 200 2.68 -24.76 1.40
C SER A 200 2.35 -24.48 -0.07
N GLY A 201 3.26 -23.81 -0.80
CA GLY A 201 3.09 -23.41 -2.19
C GLY A 201 4.41 -23.33 -2.93
N THR A 202 4.38 -22.84 -4.17
CA THR A 202 5.55 -22.48 -4.98
C THR A 202 6.01 -21.05 -4.64
N TYR A 203 7.19 -20.63 -5.12
CA TYR A 203 7.70 -19.28 -4.87
C TYR A 203 6.76 -18.18 -5.43
N GLY A 204 6.21 -18.36 -6.63
CA GLY A 204 5.26 -17.40 -7.22
C GLY A 204 3.96 -17.23 -6.42
N GLU A 205 3.60 -18.24 -5.61
CA GLU A 205 2.45 -18.21 -4.69
C GLU A 205 2.82 -17.67 -3.29
N SER A 206 4.11 -17.43 -3.02
CA SER A 206 4.59 -16.99 -1.71
C SER A 206 4.17 -15.55 -1.39
N THR A 207 4.04 -15.25 -0.10
CA THR A 207 3.72 -13.92 0.41
C THR A 207 4.67 -12.86 -0.13
N VAL A 208 5.99 -13.13 -0.18
CA VAL A 208 6.97 -12.20 -0.74
C VAL A 208 6.75 -11.93 -2.22
N ALA A 209 6.53 -12.98 -3.03
CA ALA A 209 6.30 -12.82 -4.47
C ALA A 209 5.07 -11.94 -4.75
N ARG A 210 3.98 -12.15 -4.00
CA ARG A 210 2.76 -11.35 -4.10
C ARG A 210 2.95 -9.91 -3.66
N ILE A 211 3.68 -9.67 -2.56
CA ILE A 211 3.99 -8.31 -2.11
C ILE A 211 4.78 -7.57 -3.20
N LEU A 212 5.80 -8.20 -3.77
CA LEU A 212 6.60 -7.61 -4.84
C LEU A 212 5.75 -7.31 -6.08
N ASP A 213 4.91 -8.26 -6.51
CA ASP A 213 3.99 -8.08 -7.64
C ASP A 213 3.00 -6.93 -7.41
N LEU A 214 2.41 -6.83 -6.21
CA LEU A 214 1.50 -5.75 -5.85
C LEU A 214 2.17 -4.37 -5.90
N VAL A 215 3.43 -4.27 -5.48
CA VAL A 215 4.17 -3.01 -5.50
C VAL A 215 4.64 -2.67 -6.91
N GLU A 216 5.15 -3.63 -7.68
CA GLU A 216 5.53 -3.43 -9.08
C GLU A 216 4.31 -3.04 -9.93
N ASN A 217 3.16 -3.66 -9.71
CA ASN A 217 1.93 -3.39 -10.44
C ASN A 217 1.10 -2.22 -9.90
N ALA A 218 1.49 -1.62 -8.77
CA ALA A 218 0.79 -0.46 -8.20
C ALA A 218 0.73 0.75 -9.17
N GLU A 219 1.63 0.83 -10.15
CA GLU A 219 1.60 1.84 -11.22
C GLU A 219 0.40 1.67 -12.17
N ASN A 220 -0.21 0.48 -12.28
CA ASN A 220 -1.33 0.23 -13.18
C ASN A 220 -2.62 0.96 -12.75
N GLY A 221 -2.79 1.21 -11.46
CA GLY A 221 -3.91 1.95 -10.88
C GLY A 221 -3.63 3.45 -10.77
N LYS A 222 -3.59 4.19 -11.89
CA LYS A 222 -3.28 5.64 -11.88
C LYS A 222 -4.32 6.48 -11.15
N ALA A 223 -3.89 7.34 -10.23
CA ALA A 223 -4.71 8.31 -9.52
C ALA A 223 -5.43 9.29 -10.47
N LYS A 224 -6.55 9.86 -10.02
CA LYS A 224 -7.27 10.89 -10.79
C LYS A 224 -6.36 12.08 -11.09
N THR A 225 -5.53 12.47 -10.12
CA THR A 225 -4.55 13.54 -10.27
C THR A 225 -3.49 13.21 -11.34
N GLU A 226 -2.97 11.99 -11.41
CA GLU A 226 -2.04 11.58 -12.47
C GLU A 226 -2.70 11.62 -13.86
N LYS A 227 -3.93 11.11 -13.97
CA LYS A 227 -4.72 11.18 -15.21
C LYS A 227 -5.00 12.62 -15.62
N PHE A 228 -5.25 13.50 -14.66
CA PHE A 228 -5.42 14.94 -14.89
C PHE A 228 -4.15 15.57 -15.44
N ILE A 229 -2.99 15.32 -14.84
CA ILE A 229 -1.70 15.87 -15.31
C ILE A 229 -1.35 15.39 -16.71
N THR A 230 -1.56 14.11 -17.01
CA THR A 230 -1.37 13.58 -18.37
C THR A 230 -2.29 14.29 -19.38
N ARG A 231 -3.55 14.53 -19.01
CA ARG A 231 -4.50 15.28 -19.84
C ARG A 231 -4.14 16.75 -19.94
N PHE A 232 -3.73 17.36 -18.82
CA PHE A 232 -3.27 18.76 -18.79
C PHE A 232 -2.09 18.98 -19.74
N ALA A 233 -1.05 18.13 -19.68
CA ALA A 233 0.10 18.24 -20.57
C ALA A 233 -0.31 18.19 -22.05
N LYS A 234 -1.26 17.34 -22.41
CA LYS A 234 -1.78 17.21 -23.79
C LYS A 234 -2.41 18.50 -24.33
N TYR A 235 -3.05 19.33 -23.50
CA TYR A 235 -3.65 20.60 -23.92
C TYR A 235 -2.73 21.79 -23.64
N TYR A 236 -1.95 21.75 -22.58
CA TYR A 236 -1.05 22.80 -22.19
C TYR A 236 0.03 23.07 -23.23
N THR A 237 0.72 22.04 -23.71
CA THR A 237 1.84 22.19 -24.64
C THR A 237 1.43 22.82 -25.97
N PRO A 238 0.34 22.43 -26.65
CA PRO A 238 -0.16 23.14 -27.84
C PRO A 238 -0.57 24.59 -27.55
N ALA A 239 -1.22 24.85 -26.40
CA ALA A 239 -1.64 26.19 -26.04
C ALA A 239 -0.46 27.15 -25.85
N VAL A 240 0.59 26.68 -25.16
CA VAL A 240 1.81 27.49 -24.92
C VAL A 240 2.61 27.65 -26.23
N THR A 241 2.67 26.63 -27.07
CA THR A 241 3.29 26.75 -28.40
C THR A 241 2.56 27.79 -29.24
N GLY A 242 1.23 27.78 -29.23
CA GLY A 242 0.43 28.81 -29.89
C GLY A 242 0.70 30.22 -29.33
N ALA A 243 0.81 30.36 -28.01
CA ALA A 243 1.18 31.63 -27.38
C ALA A 243 2.60 32.10 -27.77
N ALA A 244 3.56 31.19 -27.87
CA ALA A 244 4.90 31.49 -28.35
C ALA A 244 4.89 31.99 -29.81
N VAL A 245 4.11 31.36 -30.70
CA VAL A 245 3.93 31.81 -32.08
C VAL A 245 3.30 33.22 -32.12
N LEU A 246 2.27 33.46 -31.30
CA LEU A 246 1.67 34.80 -31.22
C LEU A 246 2.67 35.84 -30.70
N LEU A 247 3.52 35.47 -29.73
CA LEU A 247 4.58 36.33 -29.21
C LEU A 247 5.65 36.62 -30.29
N ALA A 248 5.96 35.65 -31.16
CA ALA A 248 6.91 35.83 -32.25
C ALA A 248 6.39 36.68 -33.39
N VAL A 249 5.05 36.79 -33.57
CA VAL A 249 4.46 37.46 -34.75
C VAL A 249 3.79 38.77 -34.42
N ILE A 250 2.97 38.85 -33.36
CA ILE A 250 2.15 40.04 -33.11
C ILE A 250 2.97 41.30 -32.73
N PRO A 251 3.88 41.27 -31.73
CA PRO A 251 4.62 42.45 -31.33
C PRO A 251 5.55 42.98 -32.43
N PRO A 252 6.29 42.16 -33.22
CA PRO A 252 7.11 42.64 -34.32
C PRO A 252 6.33 43.40 -35.40
N LEU A 253 5.05 43.08 -35.60
CA LEU A 253 4.19 43.84 -36.52
C LEU A 253 3.99 45.29 -36.07
N VAL A 254 4.18 45.59 -34.77
CA VAL A 254 4.03 46.95 -34.19
C VAL A 254 5.36 47.70 -34.14
N ASP A 255 6.44 47.01 -33.67
CA ASP A 255 7.75 47.64 -33.40
C ASP A 255 8.86 47.29 -34.40
N GLY A 256 8.61 46.35 -35.33
CA GLY A 256 9.54 45.93 -36.38
C GLY A 256 10.71 45.06 -35.90
N GLN A 257 10.78 44.66 -34.62
CA GLN A 257 11.93 44.00 -34.00
C GLN A 257 11.79 42.43 -34.07
N TRP A 258 11.75 41.84 -35.26
CA TRP A 258 11.49 40.42 -35.49
C TRP A 258 12.46 39.49 -34.75
N LEU A 259 13.76 39.78 -34.77
CA LEU A 259 14.76 38.90 -34.12
C LEU A 259 14.63 38.93 -32.60
N LEU A 260 14.33 40.07 -32.01
CA LEU A 260 14.13 40.20 -30.57
C LEU A 260 12.94 39.39 -30.08
N TRP A 261 11.80 39.50 -30.77
CA TRP A 261 10.59 38.78 -30.39
C TRP A 261 10.67 37.31 -30.71
N LEU A 262 11.37 36.90 -31.77
CA LEU A 262 11.67 35.52 -32.06
C LEU A 262 12.50 34.90 -30.92
N HIS A 263 13.54 35.58 -30.47
CA HIS A 263 14.38 35.12 -29.35
C HIS A 263 13.55 34.98 -28.05
N ARG A 264 12.72 35.95 -27.71
CA ARG A 264 11.80 35.86 -26.57
C ARG A 264 10.83 34.69 -26.67
N ALA A 265 10.27 34.44 -27.85
CA ALA A 265 9.39 33.32 -28.11
C ALA A 265 10.10 31.96 -27.96
N LEU A 266 11.37 31.86 -28.37
CA LEU A 266 12.18 30.65 -28.17
C LEU A 266 12.47 30.40 -26.68
N ILE A 267 12.80 31.41 -25.90
CA ILE A 267 12.94 31.32 -24.43
C ILE A 267 11.62 30.85 -23.79
N PHE A 268 10.49 31.46 -24.22
CA PHE A 268 9.17 31.12 -23.74
C PHE A 268 8.83 29.64 -24.00
N LEU A 269 9.23 29.09 -25.16
CA LEU A 269 9.07 27.67 -25.49
C LEU A 269 9.88 26.76 -24.57
N VAL A 270 11.14 27.10 -24.28
CA VAL A 270 12.00 26.32 -23.37
C VAL A 270 11.38 26.23 -21.98
N ILE A 271 10.90 27.34 -21.42
CA ILE A 271 10.30 27.37 -20.06
C ILE A 271 9.01 26.54 -19.99
N SER A 272 8.32 26.34 -21.11
CA SER A 272 6.97 25.79 -21.12
C SER A 272 6.87 24.26 -20.91
N CYS A 273 7.98 23.52 -20.87
CA CYS A 273 7.92 22.07 -20.58
C CYS A 273 7.34 21.78 -19.19
N PRO A 274 6.28 20.96 -19.04
CA PRO A 274 5.75 20.60 -17.73
C PRO A 274 6.52 19.43 -17.05
N CYS A 275 7.82 19.28 -17.35
CA CYS A 275 8.65 18.12 -16.96
C CYS A 275 8.60 17.81 -15.45
N ALA A 276 8.71 18.86 -14.60
CA ALA A 276 8.64 18.71 -13.15
C ALA A 276 7.33 18.09 -12.67
N LEU A 277 6.20 18.39 -13.31
CA LEU A 277 4.90 17.83 -12.93
C LEU A 277 4.76 16.38 -13.39
N VAL A 278 5.15 16.09 -14.63
CA VAL A 278 5.00 14.77 -15.25
C VAL A 278 5.82 13.72 -14.50
N ILE A 279 6.95 14.10 -13.91
CA ILE A 279 7.85 13.20 -13.21
C ILE A 279 7.57 13.14 -11.71
N SER A 280 7.44 14.30 -11.05
CA SER A 280 7.37 14.33 -9.59
C SER A 280 6.08 13.76 -9.03
N ILE A 281 4.96 13.82 -9.76
CA ILE A 281 3.66 13.35 -9.27
C ILE A 281 3.58 11.83 -9.21
N PRO A 282 3.83 11.08 -10.30
CA PRO A 282 3.89 9.62 -10.23
C PRO A 282 4.92 9.13 -9.20
N LEU A 283 6.09 9.77 -9.16
CA LEU A 283 7.12 9.43 -8.18
C LEU A 283 6.66 9.66 -6.74
N THR A 284 5.88 10.70 -6.45
CA THR A 284 5.32 10.97 -5.12
C THR A 284 4.34 9.87 -4.70
N PHE A 285 3.46 9.45 -5.61
CA PHE A 285 2.53 8.36 -5.34
C PHE A 285 3.26 7.03 -5.15
N PHE A 286 4.25 6.73 -5.99
CA PHE A 286 5.08 5.54 -5.87
C PHE A 286 5.84 5.52 -4.53
N ALA A 287 6.41 6.66 -4.11
CA ALA A 287 7.03 6.82 -2.81
C ALA A 287 6.03 6.60 -1.65
N GLY A 288 4.79 7.07 -1.80
CA GLY A 288 3.70 6.83 -0.84
C GLY A 288 3.33 5.36 -0.72
N VAL A 289 3.18 4.64 -1.85
CA VAL A 289 2.94 3.18 -1.85
C VAL A 289 4.08 2.43 -1.17
N GLY A 290 5.34 2.76 -1.51
CA GLY A 290 6.50 2.17 -0.86
C GLY A 290 6.58 2.46 0.64
N GLY A 291 6.22 3.69 1.07
CA GLY A 291 6.14 4.06 2.48
C GLY A 291 5.03 3.33 3.25
N ALA A 292 3.90 3.01 2.59
CA ALA A 292 2.83 2.20 3.14
C ALA A 292 3.27 0.74 3.32
N SER A 293 3.89 0.17 2.30
CA SER A 293 4.37 -1.21 2.31
C SER A 293 5.35 -1.48 3.45
N ARG A 294 6.26 -0.57 3.75
CA ARG A 294 7.19 -0.66 4.90
C ARG A 294 6.48 -0.75 6.26
N ARG A 295 5.24 -0.29 6.34
CA ARG A 295 4.41 -0.35 7.54
C ARG A 295 3.46 -1.54 7.53
N GLY A 296 3.66 -2.49 6.60
CA GLY A 296 2.78 -3.64 6.42
C GLY A 296 1.40 -3.26 5.88
N ILE A 297 1.31 -2.18 5.09
CA ILE A 297 0.09 -1.72 4.43
C ILE A 297 0.33 -1.79 2.92
N LEU A 298 -0.23 -2.79 2.25
CA LEU A 298 -0.10 -2.96 0.80
C LEU A 298 -1.23 -2.24 0.09
N ILE A 299 -0.90 -1.32 -0.82
CA ILE A 299 -1.86 -0.53 -1.59
C ILE A 299 -1.68 -0.87 -3.07
N LYS A 300 -2.72 -1.37 -3.72
CA LYS A 300 -2.68 -1.88 -5.10
C LYS A 300 -2.57 -0.79 -6.18
N GLY A 301 -2.70 0.48 -5.83
CA GLY A 301 -2.62 1.56 -6.80
C GLY A 301 -2.66 2.95 -6.20
N SER A 302 -2.13 3.94 -6.94
CA SER A 302 -2.11 5.34 -6.53
C SER A 302 -3.52 5.95 -6.42
N ASN A 303 -4.50 5.43 -7.18
CA ASN A 303 -5.91 5.83 -7.06
C ASN A 303 -6.48 5.54 -5.67
N TYR A 304 -6.06 4.45 -5.02
CA TYR A 304 -6.52 4.11 -3.67
C TYR A 304 -5.87 4.99 -2.59
N LEU A 305 -4.61 5.42 -2.78
CA LEU A 305 -4.01 6.47 -1.95
C LEU A 305 -4.83 7.77 -2.02
N GLU A 306 -5.24 8.17 -3.22
CA GLU A 306 -6.05 9.37 -3.39
C GLU A 306 -7.44 9.23 -2.76
N SER A 307 -8.06 8.05 -2.85
CA SER A 307 -9.33 7.74 -2.20
C SER A 307 -9.21 7.73 -0.67
N LEU A 308 -8.20 7.06 -0.11
CA LEU A 308 -7.91 7.07 1.33
C LEU A 308 -7.67 8.48 1.88
N ALA A 309 -7.02 9.36 1.13
CA ALA A 309 -6.80 10.74 1.56
C ALA A 309 -8.11 11.52 1.70
N ARG A 310 -9.15 11.16 0.94
CA ARG A 310 -10.49 11.77 0.93
C ARG A 310 -11.51 11.00 1.77
N LEU A 311 -11.06 10.03 2.56
CA LEU A 311 -11.93 9.15 3.31
C LEU A 311 -12.88 9.95 4.23
N GLY A 312 -14.20 9.71 4.06
CA GLY A 312 -15.27 10.31 4.84
C GLY A 312 -15.96 9.32 5.75
N THR A 313 -16.15 8.08 5.28
CA THR A 313 -16.83 7.02 6.05
C THR A 313 -15.98 5.76 6.05
N VAL A 314 -15.84 5.14 7.23
CA VAL A 314 -15.25 3.80 7.38
C VAL A 314 -16.30 2.86 7.89
N VAL A 315 -16.52 1.77 7.17
CA VAL A 315 -17.44 0.70 7.50
C VAL A 315 -16.62 -0.53 7.88
N PHE A 316 -16.85 -1.06 9.05
CA PHE A 316 -16.17 -2.25 9.55
C PHE A 316 -17.10 -3.46 9.54
N ASP A 317 -16.61 -4.61 9.13
CA ASP A 317 -17.18 -5.86 9.60
C ASP A 317 -16.84 -6.06 11.08
N LYS A 318 -17.63 -6.85 11.81
CA LYS A 318 -17.36 -7.14 13.21
C LYS A 318 -16.32 -8.25 13.35
N THR A 319 -16.67 -9.45 12.85
CA THR A 319 -15.96 -10.69 13.15
C THR A 319 -14.64 -10.79 12.42
N GLY A 320 -13.54 -11.09 13.15
CA GLY A 320 -12.19 -11.16 12.56
C GLY A 320 -11.60 -9.79 12.20
N THR A 321 -12.38 -8.71 12.26
CA THR A 321 -11.97 -7.33 11.92
C THR A 321 -11.80 -6.48 13.17
N LEU A 322 -12.87 -6.15 13.87
CA LEU A 322 -12.85 -5.44 15.16
C LEU A 322 -12.70 -6.40 16.34
N THR A 323 -13.01 -7.67 16.12
CA THR A 323 -12.87 -8.76 17.09
C THR A 323 -11.83 -9.77 16.61
N GLU A 324 -11.40 -10.67 17.50
CA GLU A 324 -10.38 -11.68 17.20
C GLU A 324 -10.87 -12.82 16.30
N GLY A 325 -12.20 -12.93 16.08
CA GLY A 325 -12.82 -14.04 15.38
C GLY A 325 -12.74 -15.35 16.15
N LYS A 326 -12.42 -15.29 17.44
CA LYS A 326 -12.31 -16.44 18.34
C LYS A 326 -13.29 -16.28 19.48
N PHE A 327 -14.07 -17.31 19.68
CA PHE A 327 -14.93 -17.39 20.85
C PHE A 327 -14.10 -17.52 22.13
N SER A 328 -14.43 -16.70 23.14
CA SER A 328 -13.84 -16.76 24.47
C SER A 328 -14.92 -16.66 25.55
N VAL A 329 -14.63 -17.24 26.72
CA VAL A 329 -15.49 -17.09 27.89
C VAL A 329 -15.35 -15.66 28.42
N THR A 330 -16.47 -14.93 28.44
CA THR A 330 -16.51 -13.51 28.86
C THR A 330 -17.14 -13.33 30.24
N ALA A 331 -17.98 -14.26 30.68
CA ALA A 331 -18.53 -14.28 32.02
C ALA A 331 -18.91 -15.70 32.43
N VAL A 332 -18.75 -16.01 33.71
CA VAL A 332 -19.26 -17.22 34.35
C VAL A 332 -20.20 -16.76 35.47
N CYS A 333 -21.46 -17.19 35.42
CA CYS A 333 -22.46 -16.82 36.41
C CYS A 333 -22.97 -18.09 37.08
N THR A 334 -22.67 -18.25 38.36
CA THR A 334 -23.05 -19.44 39.14
C THR A 334 -24.40 -19.27 39.78
N SER A 335 -25.08 -20.39 40.01
CA SER A 335 -26.32 -20.49 40.76
C SER A 335 -26.12 -21.48 41.92
N GLY A 336 -26.68 -21.20 43.10
CA GLY A 336 -26.50 -22.06 44.26
C GLY A 336 -25.09 -21.95 44.88
N ASN A 337 -24.52 -23.10 45.31
CA ASN A 337 -23.23 -23.15 46.01
C ASN A 337 -22.04 -23.50 45.09
N HIS A 338 -22.16 -23.39 43.79
CA HIS A 338 -21.07 -23.70 42.86
C HIS A 338 -20.08 -22.54 42.75
N ASP A 339 -18.78 -22.88 42.64
CA ASP A 339 -17.73 -21.90 42.33
C ASP A 339 -17.60 -21.71 40.81
N GLU A 340 -17.23 -20.48 40.37
CA GLU A 340 -17.05 -20.14 38.95
C GLU A 340 -16.04 -21.06 38.24
N LYS A 341 -14.93 -21.38 38.93
CA LYS A 341 -13.91 -22.27 38.39
C LYS A 341 -14.39 -23.71 38.26
N GLU A 342 -15.15 -24.18 39.24
CA GLU A 342 -15.72 -25.51 39.25
C GLU A 342 -16.72 -25.65 38.11
N LEU A 343 -17.65 -24.69 37.92
CA LEU A 343 -18.63 -24.67 36.87
C LEU A 343 -17.99 -24.70 35.48
N LEU A 344 -16.98 -23.84 35.27
CA LEU A 344 -16.23 -23.78 34.01
C LEU A 344 -15.49 -25.09 33.74
N SER A 345 -14.87 -25.65 34.78
CA SER A 345 -14.12 -26.90 34.67
C SER A 345 -15.01 -28.10 34.32
N MET A 346 -16.20 -28.20 34.95
CA MET A 346 -17.19 -29.23 34.64
C MET A 346 -17.74 -29.10 33.21
N ALA A 347 -18.06 -27.88 32.77
CA ALA A 347 -18.52 -27.61 31.42
C ALA A 347 -17.44 -27.98 30.37
N ALA A 348 -16.20 -27.57 30.59
CA ALA A 348 -15.07 -27.90 29.71
C ALA A 348 -14.77 -29.41 29.66
N ALA A 349 -14.87 -30.08 30.79
CA ALA A 349 -14.69 -31.54 30.85
C ALA A 349 -15.80 -32.28 30.06
N ALA A 350 -17.05 -31.87 30.21
CA ALA A 350 -18.16 -32.44 29.46
C ALA A 350 -17.97 -32.29 27.93
N GLU A 351 -17.45 -31.14 27.51
CA GLU A 351 -17.19 -30.81 26.10
C GLU A 351 -15.81 -31.31 25.57
N LYS A 352 -15.08 -32.12 26.32
CA LYS A 352 -13.72 -32.58 25.97
C LYS A 352 -13.58 -33.12 24.55
N TYR A 353 -14.53 -33.91 24.11
CA TYR A 353 -14.52 -34.58 22.81
C TYR A 353 -15.27 -33.81 21.71
N SER A 354 -15.77 -32.62 21.99
CA SER A 354 -16.47 -31.77 21.03
C SER A 354 -15.49 -30.87 20.31
N ASP A 355 -15.61 -30.75 18.98
CA ASP A 355 -14.85 -29.84 18.14
C ASP A 355 -15.62 -28.52 17.88
N HIS A 356 -16.75 -28.32 18.55
CA HIS A 356 -17.54 -27.11 18.40
C HIS A 356 -16.77 -25.87 18.89
N PRO A 357 -16.84 -24.71 18.22
CA PRO A 357 -16.13 -23.49 18.64
C PRO A 357 -16.42 -23.07 20.09
N VAL A 358 -17.64 -23.28 20.57
CA VAL A 358 -18.03 -23.05 21.97
C VAL A 358 -17.27 -23.99 22.92
N ALA A 359 -17.15 -25.26 22.56
CA ALA A 359 -16.40 -26.25 23.34
C ALA A 359 -14.91 -25.89 23.42
N THR A 360 -14.34 -25.40 22.31
CA THR A 360 -12.95 -24.93 22.25
C THR A 360 -12.76 -23.75 23.20
N ALA A 361 -13.67 -22.78 23.23
CA ALA A 361 -13.61 -21.65 24.15
C ALA A 361 -13.66 -22.08 25.62
N LEU A 362 -14.55 -23.02 25.97
CA LEU A 362 -14.63 -23.59 27.32
C LEU A 362 -13.33 -24.29 27.73
N LYS A 363 -12.78 -25.15 26.84
CA LYS A 363 -11.54 -25.89 27.06
C LYS A 363 -10.32 -24.97 27.25
N MET A 364 -10.26 -23.86 26.52
CA MET A 364 -9.15 -22.89 26.64
C MET A 364 -9.22 -22.04 27.92
N ALA A 365 -10.44 -21.80 28.43
CA ALA A 365 -10.64 -20.99 29.61
C ALA A 365 -10.55 -21.78 30.94
N ALA A 366 -10.75 -23.11 30.88
CA ALA A 366 -10.73 -23.96 32.06
C ALA A 366 -9.30 -24.44 32.38
N GLU A 367 -9.02 -24.62 33.67
CA GLU A 367 -7.84 -25.36 34.12
C GLU A 367 -7.96 -26.84 33.73
N PRO A 368 -6.86 -27.54 33.36
CA PRO A 368 -6.93 -28.94 32.95
C PRO A 368 -7.54 -29.82 34.04
N VAL A 369 -8.69 -30.38 33.82
CA VAL A 369 -9.35 -31.32 34.76
C VAL A 369 -9.00 -32.74 34.40
N VAL A 370 -8.39 -33.44 35.35
CA VAL A 370 -8.15 -34.88 35.30
C VAL A 370 -9.36 -35.59 35.95
N SER A 371 -10.47 -35.69 35.23
CA SER A 371 -11.67 -36.43 35.65
C SER A 371 -12.02 -37.49 34.61
N ASP A 372 -12.48 -38.63 35.11
CA ASP A 372 -13.05 -39.65 34.23
C ASP A 372 -14.35 -39.15 33.63
N ILE A 373 -14.43 -39.20 32.28
CA ILE A 373 -15.61 -38.77 31.54
C ILE A 373 -16.19 -39.97 30.85
N VAL A 374 -17.43 -40.30 31.16
CA VAL A 374 -18.16 -41.44 30.63
C VAL A 374 -19.56 -41.02 30.20
N ASN A 375 -20.24 -41.87 29.46
CA ASN A 375 -21.65 -41.73 29.05
C ASN A 375 -21.97 -40.38 28.35
N VAL A 376 -21.11 -39.97 27.39
CA VAL A 376 -21.35 -38.72 26.63
C VAL A 376 -22.49 -38.93 25.62
N GLU A 377 -23.56 -38.18 25.78
CA GLU A 377 -24.74 -38.20 24.92
C GLU A 377 -24.96 -36.83 24.28
N ASN A 378 -24.99 -36.77 22.95
CA ASN A 378 -25.14 -35.51 22.19
C ASN A 378 -26.60 -35.29 21.77
N PHE A 379 -27.14 -34.11 22.05
CA PHE A 379 -28.49 -33.69 21.62
C PHE A 379 -28.33 -32.61 20.54
N ALA A 380 -28.58 -32.98 19.29
CA ALA A 380 -28.36 -32.14 18.13
C ALA A 380 -29.10 -30.78 18.25
N GLY A 381 -28.32 -29.67 18.23
CA GLY A 381 -28.85 -28.31 18.35
C GLY A 381 -29.29 -27.92 19.77
N GLU A 382 -29.09 -28.77 20.78
CA GLU A 382 -29.44 -28.45 22.19
C GLU A 382 -28.20 -28.41 23.10
N GLY A 383 -27.22 -29.31 22.89
CA GLY A 383 -26.01 -29.49 23.71
C GLY A 383 -25.69 -30.93 24.00
N LEU A 384 -25.06 -31.23 25.12
CA LEU A 384 -24.69 -32.59 25.51
C LEU A 384 -24.90 -32.87 27.01
N ARG A 385 -24.95 -34.16 27.33
CA ARG A 385 -24.87 -34.70 28.68
C ARG A 385 -23.62 -35.56 28.80
N ALA A 386 -22.93 -35.48 29.91
CA ALA A 386 -21.80 -36.38 30.23
C ALA A 386 -21.76 -36.63 31.73
N ASP A 387 -21.21 -37.80 32.12
CA ASP A 387 -20.90 -38.08 33.51
C ASP A 387 -19.42 -37.70 33.74
N VAL A 388 -19.17 -36.69 34.56
CA VAL A 388 -17.85 -36.09 34.85
C VAL A 388 -17.54 -36.30 36.33
N GLY A 389 -16.53 -37.11 36.66
CA GLY A 389 -16.10 -37.31 38.05
C GLY A 389 -17.20 -37.88 38.97
N GLY A 390 -18.18 -38.59 38.39
CA GLY A 390 -19.30 -39.19 39.14
C GLY A 390 -20.56 -38.31 39.20
N HIS A 391 -20.51 -37.08 38.62
CA HIS A 391 -21.65 -36.16 38.51
C HIS A 391 -22.22 -36.15 37.10
N THR A 392 -23.56 -36.14 36.98
CA THR A 392 -24.22 -36.00 35.67
C THR A 392 -24.32 -34.53 35.30
N VAL A 393 -23.60 -34.12 34.24
CA VAL A 393 -23.47 -32.72 33.77
C VAL A 393 -24.19 -32.56 32.44
N TYR A 394 -25.08 -31.58 32.35
CA TYR A 394 -25.72 -31.13 31.13
C TYR A 394 -25.12 -29.77 30.72
N VAL A 395 -24.66 -29.63 29.49
CA VAL A 395 -24.06 -28.41 28.93
C VAL A 395 -24.75 -28.07 27.61
N GLY A 396 -25.42 -26.91 27.53
CA GLY A 396 -26.13 -26.56 26.31
C GLY A 396 -27.07 -25.34 26.47
N ASN A 397 -28.06 -25.27 25.58
CA ASN A 397 -29.04 -24.17 25.59
C ASN A 397 -30.19 -24.40 26.56
N ALA A 398 -31.07 -23.42 26.70
CA ALA A 398 -32.23 -23.50 27.57
C ALA A 398 -33.18 -24.69 27.29
N LYS A 399 -33.21 -25.19 26.02
CA LYS A 399 -34.02 -26.39 25.67
C LYS A 399 -33.47 -27.65 26.33
N LEU A 400 -32.16 -27.78 26.36
CA LEU A 400 -31.50 -28.91 27.04
C LEU A 400 -31.75 -28.86 28.55
N MET A 401 -31.76 -27.65 29.16
CA MET A 401 -32.07 -27.50 30.58
C MET A 401 -33.50 -27.95 30.89
N LEU A 402 -34.49 -27.59 30.07
CA LEU A 402 -35.86 -28.05 30.20
C LEU A 402 -35.95 -29.59 30.06
N ARG A 403 -35.17 -30.20 29.17
CA ARG A 403 -35.07 -31.67 29.03
C ARG A 403 -34.49 -32.31 30.30
N ALA A 404 -33.54 -31.68 30.94
CA ALA A 404 -32.98 -32.10 32.21
C ALA A 404 -33.92 -31.86 33.42
N GLY A 405 -35.09 -31.28 33.19
CA GLY A 405 -36.06 -30.95 34.26
C GLY A 405 -35.72 -29.68 35.06
N VAL A 406 -34.85 -28.84 34.50
CA VAL A 406 -34.31 -27.67 35.19
C VAL A 406 -34.69 -26.37 34.44
N ASN A 407 -35.06 -25.34 35.15
CA ASN A 407 -35.33 -24.03 34.57
C ASN A 407 -34.06 -23.21 34.47
N ALA A 408 -33.71 -22.79 33.23
CA ALA A 408 -32.59 -21.91 32.98
C ALA A 408 -32.91 -20.47 33.41
N SER A 409 -31.97 -19.78 34.03
CA SER A 409 -32.07 -18.35 34.30
C SER A 409 -31.80 -17.51 33.05
N GLU A 410 -32.45 -16.36 32.93
CA GLU A 410 -32.18 -15.42 31.85
C GLU A 410 -30.79 -14.76 32.05
N PRO A 411 -29.96 -14.65 31.00
CA PRO A 411 -28.66 -14.02 31.10
C PRO A 411 -28.78 -12.49 31.24
N GLU A 412 -27.96 -11.91 32.09
CA GLU A 412 -27.89 -10.45 32.29
C GLU A 412 -27.16 -9.71 31.15
N LYS A 413 -26.29 -10.41 30.43
CA LYS A 413 -25.46 -9.85 29.35
C LYS A 413 -25.72 -10.57 28.03
N PRO A 414 -25.61 -9.86 26.89
CA PRO A 414 -25.77 -10.48 25.59
C PRO A 414 -24.55 -11.37 25.27
N GLY A 415 -24.78 -12.43 24.48
CA GLY A 415 -23.77 -13.39 24.06
C GLY A 415 -24.35 -14.76 23.75
N THR A 416 -23.50 -15.72 23.40
CA THR A 416 -23.87 -17.12 23.31
C THR A 416 -23.86 -17.71 24.72
N VAL A 417 -25.06 -18.04 25.21
CA VAL A 417 -25.21 -18.55 26.58
C VAL A 417 -25.16 -20.06 26.58
N VAL A 418 -24.27 -20.60 27.39
CA VAL A 418 -24.14 -22.03 27.66
C VAL A 418 -24.60 -22.26 29.09
N HIS A 419 -25.77 -22.85 29.25
CA HIS A 419 -26.28 -23.23 30.55
C HIS A 419 -25.68 -24.55 31.00
N VAL A 420 -25.48 -24.68 32.30
CA VAL A 420 -24.92 -25.87 32.94
C VAL A 420 -25.85 -26.33 34.06
N ALA A 421 -26.18 -27.61 34.06
CA ALA A 421 -26.87 -28.25 35.17
C ALA A 421 -26.08 -29.47 35.64
N VAL A 422 -26.02 -29.69 36.96
CA VAL A 422 -25.25 -30.78 37.61
C VAL A 422 -26.22 -31.53 38.53
N ASP A 423 -26.28 -32.85 38.37
CA ASP A 423 -27.09 -33.78 39.16
C ASP A 423 -28.58 -33.37 39.23
N GLY A 424 -29.12 -32.75 38.17
CA GLY A 424 -30.51 -32.31 38.08
C GLY A 424 -30.80 -30.96 38.75
N GLU A 425 -29.78 -30.21 39.19
CA GLU A 425 -29.87 -28.87 39.70
C GLU A 425 -29.24 -27.87 38.73
N TYR A 426 -29.80 -26.66 38.62
CA TYR A 426 -29.22 -25.59 37.79
C TYR A 426 -27.99 -25.00 38.46
N ALA A 427 -26.82 -25.23 37.84
CA ALA A 427 -25.52 -24.78 38.39
C ALA A 427 -25.13 -23.36 37.94
N GLY A 428 -25.64 -22.92 36.77
CA GLY A 428 -25.35 -21.57 36.28
C GLY A 428 -25.29 -21.49 34.75
N TYR A 429 -24.70 -20.40 34.25
CA TYR A 429 -24.46 -20.23 32.84
C TYR A 429 -23.11 -19.57 32.55
N ILE A 430 -22.58 -19.84 31.36
CA ILE A 430 -21.32 -19.30 30.86
C ILE A 430 -21.65 -18.48 29.61
N ILE A 431 -21.19 -17.25 29.55
CA ILE A 431 -21.34 -16.39 28.37
C ILE A 431 -20.07 -16.50 27.53
N ILE A 432 -20.28 -16.81 26.27
CA ILE A 432 -19.22 -16.92 25.27
C ILE A 432 -19.48 -15.88 24.20
N SER A 433 -18.50 -15.04 23.94
CA SER A 433 -18.55 -14.04 22.88
C SER A 433 -17.24 -13.93 22.14
N ASP A 434 -17.29 -13.32 20.97
CA ASP A 434 -16.10 -12.99 20.21
C ASP A 434 -15.42 -11.75 20.85
N SER A 435 -14.17 -11.89 21.23
CA SER A 435 -13.41 -10.88 21.97
C SER A 435 -13.05 -9.70 21.08
N VAL A 436 -13.32 -8.49 21.54
CA VAL A 436 -12.87 -7.26 20.88
C VAL A 436 -11.35 -7.17 20.93
N LYS A 437 -10.70 -6.88 19.79
CA LYS A 437 -9.26 -6.66 19.75
C LYS A 437 -8.88 -5.45 20.61
N PRO A 438 -7.81 -5.52 21.42
CA PRO A 438 -7.40 -4.44 22.32
C PRO A 438 -7.16 -3.10 21.60
N GLN A 439 -6.77 -3.16 20.33
CA GLN A 439 -6.45 -1.98 19.54
C GLN A 439 -7.68 -1.34 18.85
N SER A 440 -8.84 -2.00 18.81
CA SER A 440 -10.00 -1.56 18.02
C SER A 440 -10.58 -0.21 18.48
N ALA A 441 -10.72 0.02 19.78
CA ALA A 441 -11.20 1.30 20.31
C ALA A 441 -10.23 2.46 19.95
N ALA A 442 -8.91 2.22 20.12
CA ALA A 442 -7.90 3.20 19.75
C ALA A 442 -7.89 3.48 18.22
N ALA A 443 -8.12 2.45 17.40
CA ALA A 443 -8.21 2.59 15.95
C ALA A 443 -9.40 3.47 15.52
N VAL A 444 -10.57 3.27 16.11
CA VAL A 444 -11.77 4.11 15.85
C VAL A 444 -11.52 5.55 16.27
N ALA A 445 -10.95 5.76 17.47
CA ALA A 445 -10.61 7.11 17.95
C ALA A 445 -9.58 7.81 17.03
N ALA A 446 -8.55 7.08 16.56
CA ALA A 446 -7.55 7.62 15.64
C ALA A 446 -8.16 8.01 14.29
N LEU A 447 -9.09 7.23 13.74
CA LEU A 447 -9.80 7.59 12.50
C LEU A 447 -10.62 8.87 12.65
N LYS A 448 -11.31 9.04 13.78
CA LYS A 448 -12.05 10.29 14.10
C LYS A 448 -11.10 11.48 14.24
N ALA A 449 -9.94 11.31 14.87
CA ALA A 449 -8.90 12.33 14.98
C ALA A 449 -8.33 12.74 13.61
N GLU A 450 -8.22 11.78 12.68
CA GLU A 450 -7.89 12.07 11.27
C GLU A 450 -9.03 12.73 10.48
N GLY A 451 -10.18 13.01 11.10
CA GLY A 451 -11.32 13.70 10.47
C GLY A 451 -12.13 12.81 9.54
N VAL A 452 -12.20 11.50 9.81
CA VAL A 452 -13.23 10.61 9.27
C VAL A 452 -14.57 11.05 9.88
N MET A 453 -15.55 11.27 9.04
CA MET A 453 -16.84 11.87 9.44
C MET A 453 -17.74 10.86 10.14
N LYS A 454 -17.63 9.58 9.75
CA LYS A 454 -18.51 8.52 10.24
C LYS A 454 -17.80 7.18 10.30
N THR A 455 -17.97 6.47 11.41
CA THR A 455 -17.51 5.09 11.61
C THR A 455 -18.73 4.20 11.86
N VAL A 456 -18.86 3.13 11.06
CA VAL A 456 -20.03 2.27 11.03
C VAL A 456 -19.61 0.82 11.21
N MET A 457 -20.43 0.01 11.89
CA MET A 457 -20.24 -1.45 11.93
C MET A 457 -21.41 -2.16 11.26
N LEU A 458 -21.12 -3.13 10.39
CA LEU A 458 -22.09 -4.03 9.80
C LEU A 458 -21.84 -5.46 10.34
N THR A 459 -22.88 -6.12 10.85
CA THR A 459 -22.76 -7.47 11.40
C THR A 459 -24.01 -8.31 11.19
N GLY A 460 -23.85 -9.63 11.09
CA GLY A 460 -24.95 -10.59 11.14
C GLY A 460 -25.45 -10.93 12.54
N ASP A 461 -24.78 -10.41 13.59
CA ASP A 461 -25.13 -10.70 14.97
C ASP A 461 -26.45 -10.05 15.39
N ARG A 462 -26.98 -10.56 16.53
CA ARG A 462 -28.19 -9.98 17.17
C ARG A 462 -27.93 -8.54 17.60
N LYS A 463 -28.98 -7.72 17.52
CA LYS A 463 -28.93 -6.29 17.81
C LYS A 463 -28.27 -5.95 19.16
N ALA A 464 -28.64 -6.64 20.24
CA ALA A 464 -28.10 -6.37 21.58
C ALA A 464 -26.55 -6.55 21.66
N VAL A 465 -26.00 -7.60 21.03
CA VAL A 465 -24.54 -7.84 20.97
C VAL A 465 -23.85 -6.78 20.14
N ALA A 466 -24.44 -6.41 19.00
CA ALA A 466 -23.87 -5.42 18.10
C ALA A 466 -23.83 -4.01 18.74
N GLU A 467 -24.88 -3.61 19.44
CA GLU A 467 -24.95 -2.31 20.14
C GLU A 467 -23.95 -2.23 21.31
N GLU A 468 -23.76 -3.32 22.05
CA GLU A 468 -22.74 -3.38 23.12
C GLU A 468 -21.34 -3.16 22.57
N VAL A 469 -20.96 -3.89 21.51
CA VAL A 469 -19.65 -3.75 20.87
C VAL A 469 -19.46 -2.36 20.26
N ALA A 470 -20.48 -1.84 19.56
CA ALA A 470 -20.42 -0.51 18.96
C ALA A 470 -20.23 0.60 20.01
N SER A 471 -20.94 0.50 21.14
CA SER A 471 -20.80 1.43 22.27
C SER A 471 -19.42 1.35 22.91
N ALA A 472 -18.91 0.14 23.14
CA ALA A 472 -17.58 -0.07 23.73
C ALA A 472 -16.44 0.48 22.83
N LEU A 473 -16.61 0.43 21.51
CA LEU A 473 -15.65 0.94 20.54
C LEU A 473 -15.85 2.43 20.20
N GLY A 474 -16.97 3.03 20.62
CA GLY A 474 -17.31 4.41 20.30
C GLY A 474 -17.62 4.63 18.82
N LEU A 475 -18.22 3.64 18.14
CA LEU A 475 -18.69 3.76 16.75
C LEU A 475 -19.89 4.69 16.66
N ASP A 476 -20.09 5.34 15.51
CA ASP A 476 -21.19 6.31 15.31
C ASP A 476 -22.49 5.62 14.94
N GLU A 477 -22.44 4.46 14.28
CA GLU A 477 -23.61 3.73 13.80
C GLU A 477 -23.34 2.23 13.74
N VAL A 478 -24.37 1.43 13.95
CA VAL A 478 -24.33 -0.03 13.83
C VAL A 478 -25.57 -0.57 13.16
N HIS A 479 -25.38 -1.53 12.25
CA HIS A 479 -26.45 -2.30 11.63
C HIS A 479 -26.20 -3.79 11.90
N SER A 480 -27.19 -4.42 12.49
CA SER A 480 -27.16 -5.80 12.96
C SER A 480 -28.10 -6.70 12.14
N GLU A 481 -27.99 -8.01 12.35
CA GLU A 481 -28.85 -9.04 11.73
C GLU A 481 -28.84 -9.03 10.20
N LEU A 482 -27.71 -8.63 9.61
CA LEU A 482 -27.53 -8.49 8.17
C LEU A 482 -27.09 -9.79 7.51
N LEU A 483 -27.68 -10.11 6.38
CA LEU A 483 -27.16 -11.11 5.45
C LEU A 483 -26.03 -10.47 4.58
N PRO A 484 -25.17 -11.27 3.96
CA PRO A 484 -24.09 -10.75 3.10
C PRO A 484 -24.58 -9.83 1.98
N ALA A 485 -25.74 -10.10 1.40
CA ALA A 485 -26.35 -9.23 0.38
C ALA A 485 -26.79 -7.87 0.94
N ASP A 486 -27.32 -7.85 2.16
CA ASP A 486 -27.77 -6.63 2.81
C ASP A 486 -26.57 -5.70 3.10
N LYS A 487 -25.41 -6.24 3.49
CA LYS A 487 -24.19 -5.47 3.70
C LYS A 487 -23.79 -4.71 2.42
N VAL A 488 -23.88 -5.35 1.25
CA VAL A 488 -23.58 -4.73 -0.06
C VAL A 488 -24.55 -3.57 -0.34
N GLU A 489 -25.84 -3.74 -0.07
CA GLU A 489 -26.84 -2.70 -0.28
C GLU A 489 -26.64 -1.51 0.66
N TYR A 490 -26.32 -1.76 1.94
CA TYR A 490 -26.00 -0.71 2.90
C TYR A 490 -24.77 0.10 2.45
N VAL A 491 -23.70 -0.55 2.04
CA VAL A 491 -22.48 0.13 1.54
C VAL A 491 -22.81 0.99 0.33
N LYS A 492 -23.57 0.48 -0.66
CA LYS A 492 -24.01 1.27 -1.84
C LYS A 492 -24.83 2.48 -1.46
N SER A 493 -25.78 2.33 -0.51
CA SER A 493 -26.62 3.44 -0.05
C SER A 493 -25.80 4.53 0.65
N MET A 494 -24.83 4.13 1.50
CA MET A 494 -23.92 5.06 2.18
C MET A 494 -23.02 5.79 1.17
N MET A 495 -22.49 5.11 0.14
CA MET A 495 -21.71 5.74 -0.91
C MET A 495 -22.51 6.80 -1.67
N THR A 496 -23.78 6.50 -1.98
CA THR A 496 -24.68 7.46 -2.66
C THR A 496 -25.00 8.68 -1.80
N ALA A 497 -25.01 8.54 -0.49
CA ALA A 497 -25.29 9.62 0.46
C ALA A 497 -24.06 10.49 0.78
N LEU A 498 -22.84 10.05 0.39
CA LEU A 498 -21.62 10.79 0.63
C LEU A 498 -21.47 11.99 -0.32
N PRO A 499 -20.83 13.09 0.13
CA PRO A 499 -20.42 14.18 -0.76
C PRO A 499 -19.49 13.68 -1.87
N GLU A 500 -19.57 14.22 -3.09
CA GLU A 500 -18.78 13.80 -4.26
C GLU A 500 -17.26 13.81 -4.05
N ASN A 501 -16.77 14.65 -3.12
CA ASN A 501 -15.34 14.74 -2.80
C ASN A 501 -14.89 13.81 -1.67
N LYS A 502 -15.77 12.97 -1.17
CA LYS A 502 -15.49 11.98 -0.12
C LYS A 502 -15.57 10.56 -0.67
N SER A 503 -14.94 9.63 0.03
CA SER A 503 -14.92 8.21 -0.28
C SER A 503 -15.32 7.37 0.94
N LEU A 504 -15.73 6.15 0.68
CA LEU A 504 -16.06 5.14 1.68
C LEU A 504 -15.05 3.99 1.61
N ALA A 505 -14.53 3.60 2.77
CA ALA A 505 -13.77 2.36 2.90
C ALA A 505 -14.60 1.31 3.63
N PHE A 506 -14.54 0.07 3.16
CA PHE A 506 -15.00 -1.10 3.88
C PHE A 506 -13.81 -1.91 4.38
N VAL A 507 -13.82 -2.30 5.65
CA VAL A 507 -12.76 -3.07 6.31
C VAL A 507 -13.33 -4.41 6.73
N GLY A 508 -12.74 -5.52 6.27
CA GLY A 508 -13.19 -6.88 6.55
C GLY A 508 -12.05 -7.90 6.52
N ASP A 509 -12.36 -9.16 6.86
CA ASP A 509 -11.39 -10.28 6.81
C ASP A 509 -11.20 -10.85 5.38
N GLY A 510 -12.08 -10.49 4.45
CA GLY A 510 -12.01 -10.85 3.03
C GLY A 510 -12.52 -12.24 2.68
N ILE A 511 -12.82 -13.10 3.64
CA ILE A 511 -13.30 -14.47 3.37
C ILE A 511 -14.80 -14.44 2.98
N ASN A 512 -15.61 -13.79 3.79
CA ASN A 512 -17.06 -13.71 3.61
C ASN A 512 -17.51 -12.40 2.94
N ASP A 513 -16.70 -11.37 3.02
CA ASP A 513 -17.03 -10.00 2.63
C ASP A 513 -16.44 -9.56 1.28
N ALA A 514 -15.89 -10.47 0.48
CA ALA A 514 -15.30 -10.16 -0.83
C ALA A 514 -16.23 -9.32 -1.76
N PRO A 515 -17.55 -9.58 -1.82
CA PRO A 515 -18.46 -8.74 -2.62
C PRO A 515 -18.58 -7.31 -2.07
N VAL A 516 -18.52 -7.14 -0.74
CA VAL A 516 -18.62 -5.83 -0.08
C VAL A 516 -17.32 -5.05 -0.28
N LEU A 517 -16.16 -5.71 -0.13
CA LEU A 517 -14.84 -5.13 -0.40
C LEU A 517 -14.74 -4.57 -1.82
N LYS A 518 -15.22 -5.33 -2.82
CA LYS A 518 -15.23 -4.87 -4.22
C LYS A 518 -16.24 -3.77 -4.53
N THR A 519 -17.24 -3.58 -3.68
CA THR A 519 -18.28 -2.57 -3.88
C THR A 519 -17.88 -1.21 -3.34
N ALA A 520 -17.11 -1.14 -2.26
CA ALA A 520 -16.64 0.09 -1.64
C ALA A 520 -15.68 0.87 -2.57
N ASP A 521 -15.51 2.18 -2.33
CA ASP A 521 -14.48 2.98 -3.01
C ASP A 521 -13.06 2.48 -2.70
N VAL A 522 -12.88 1.92 -1.49
CA VAL A 522 -11.65 1.25 -1.05
C VAL A 522 -12.01 0.04 -0.20
N GLY A 523 -11.76 -1.15 -0.71
CA GLY A 523 -11.83 -2.38 0.06
C GLY A 523 -10.52 -2.63 0.81
N ILE A 524 -10.57 -2.79 2.14
CA ILE A 524 -9.42 -3.03 3.02
C ILE A 524 -9.55 -4.40 3.65
N ALA A 525 -8.63 -5.32 3.34
CA ALA A 525 -8.57 -6.64 3.97
C ALA A 525 -7.59 -6.63 5.14
N MET A 526 -7.99 -7.29 6.24
CA MET A 526 -7.19 -7.45 7.45
C MET A 526 -6.59 -8.85 7.57
N GLY A 527 -5.41 -8.95 8.20
CA GLY A 527 -4.79 -10.22 8.55
C GLY A 527 -4.45 -11.13 7.37
N ALA A 528 -4.28 -10.56 6.18
CA ALA A 528 -4.24 -11.29 4.92
C ALA A 528 -2.97 -12.13 4.69
N ALA A 529 -2.07 -12.23 5.66
CA ALA A 529 -0.85 -13.06 5.57
C ALA A 529 -1.12 -14.56 5.29
N GLY A 530 -2.39 -14.99 5.20
CA GLY A 530 -2.78 -16.36 4.92
C GLY A 530 -4.01 -16.55 4.02
N SER A 531 -4.67 -15.47 3.56
CA SER A 531 -5.89 -15.56 2.74
C SER A 531 -5.71 -15.00 1.34
N ASP A 532 -5.53 -15.88 0.37
CA ASP A 532 -5.41 -15.53 -1.05
C ASP A 532 -6.64 -14.78 -1.58
N ALA A 533 -7.84 -15.22 -1.16
CA ALA A 533 -9.10 -14.61 -1.58
C ALA A 533 -9.24 -13.17 -1.06
N ALA A 534 -8.78 -12.89 0.16
CA ALA A 534 -8.79 -11.54 0.74
C ALA A 534 -7.82 -10.62 0.00
N ILE A 535 -6.59 -11.10 -0.27
CA ILE A 535 -5.61 -10.35 -1.05
C ILE A 535 -6.16 -10.02 -2.43
N GLU A 536 -6.81 -10.95 -3.11
CA GLU A 536 -7.34 -10.72 -4.46
C GLU A 536 -8.51 -9.73 -4.48
N ALA A 537 -9.41 -9.82 -3.49
CA ALA A 537 -10.63 -9.03 -3.44
C ALA A 537 -10.41 -7.57 -3.01
N ALA A 538 -9.43 -7.30 -2.14
CA ALA A 538 -9.20 -5.99 -1.54
C ALA A 538 -8.31 -5.09 -2.40
N ASP A 539 -8.46 -3.77 -2.24
CA ASP A 539 -7.63 -2.72 -2.83
C ASP A 539 -6.44 -2.36 -1.95
N VAL A 540 -6.62 -2.54 -0.65
CA VAL A 540 -5.61 -2.34 0.39
C VAL A 540 -5.58 -3.57 1.27
N VAL A 541 -4.38 -4.05 1.59
CA VAL A 541 -4.18 -5.24 2.43
C VAL A 541 -3.34 -4.86 3.64
N LEU A 542 -3.86 -5.12 4.82
CA LEU A 542 -3.11 -5.00 6.06
C LEU A 542 -2.49 -6.36 6.37
N MET A 543 -1.17 -6.40 6.50
CA MET A 543 -0.42 -7.65 6.63
C MET A 543 -0.55 -8.30 8.02
N ASP A 544 -0.96 -7.51 9.00
CA ASP A 544 -1.27 -7.95 10.36
C ASP A 544 -2.74 -7.73 10.70
N ASP A 545 -3.11 -8.18 11.89
CA ASP A 545 -4.49 -8.11 12.40
C ASP A 545 -4.78 -6.81 13.18
N ASN A 546 -4.01 -5.74 12.95
CA ASN A 546 -4.14 -4.48 13.69
C ASN A 546 -5.05 -3.47 12.96
N PRO A 547 -6.28 -3.19 13.45
CA PRO A 547 -7.18 -2.21 12.84
C PRO A 547 -6.65 -0.77 12.90
N GLY A 548 -5.69 -0.46 13.78
CA GLY A 548 -5.03 0.86 13.86
C GLY A 548 -4.28 1.24 12.58
N LYS A 549 -3.89 0.27 11.76
CA LYS A 549 -3.25 0.52 10.46
C LYS A 549 -4.16 1.17 9.44
N VAL A 550 -5.48 1.08 9.59
CA VAL A 550 -6.42 1.84 8.75
C VAL A 550 -6.20 3.35 8.94
N ALA A 551 -6.10 3.82 10.17
CA ALA A 551 -5.80 5.23 10.46
C ALA A 551 -4.40 5.63 9.96
N ALA A 552 -3.39 4.76 10.11
CA ALA A 552 -2.05 4.99 9.57
C ALA A 552 -2.05 5.10 8.03
N ALA A 553 -2.85 4.29 7.34
CA ALA A 553 -3.04 4.36 5.88
C ALA A 553 -3.64 5.71 5.47
N VAL A 554 -4.64 6.21 6.19
CA VAL A 554 -5.27 7.52 5.94
C VAL A 554 -4.27 8.66 6.15
N THR A 555 -3.52 8.66 7.27
CA THR A 555 -2.49 9.66 7.58
C THR A 555 -1.43 9.74 6.47
N LEU A 556 -0.90 8.58 6.08
CA LEU A 556 0.11 8.49 5.03
C LEU A 556 -0.43 8.95 3.67
N SER A 557 -1.65 8.56 3.33
CA SER A 557 -2.31 8.95 2.09
C SER A 557 -2.53 10.47 2.01
N ARG A 558 -3.01 11.09 3.08
CA ARG A 558 -3.17 12.55 3.19
C ARG A 558 -1.85 13.29 3.06
N ARG A 559 -0.79 12.76 3.68
CA ARG A 559 0.56 13.32 3.55
C ARG A 559 1.06 13.24 2.12
N THR A 560 0.89 12.09 1.45
CA THR A 560 1.30 11.87 0.06
C THR A 560 0.60 12.86 -0.86
N VAL A 561 -0.73 12.97 -0.79
CA VAL A 561 -1.52 13.89 -1.61
C VAL A 561 -1.15 15.36 -1.31
N ARG A 562 -0.86 15.72 -0.07
CA ARG A 562 -0.37 17.06 0.28
C ARG A 562 0.97 17.38 -0.40
N ILE A 563 1.90 16.43 -0.46
CA ILE A 563 3.18 16.60 -1.15
C ILE A 563 2.95 16.75 -2.66
N VAL A 564 2.03 15.98 -3.25
CA VAL A 564 1.61 16.16 -4.66
C VAL A 564 1.12 17.58 -4.91
N HIS A 565 0.22 18.10 -4.09
CA HIS A 565 -0.27 19.47 -4.23
C HIS A 565 0.84 20.52 -4.04
N GLN A 566 1.79 20.31 -3.11
CA GLN A 566 2.96 21.18 -2.96
C GLN A 566 3.79 21.21 -4.24
N ASN A 567 4.08 20.05 -4.84
CA ASN A 567 4.84 19.97 -6.08
C ASN A 567 4.10 20.66 -7.24
N ILE A 568 2.78 20.47 -7.35
CA ILE A 568 1.96 21.16 -8.37
C ILE A 568 2.03 22.67 -8.20
N ALA A 569 1.76 23.18 -7.00
CA ALA A 569 1.73 24.60 -6.73
C ALA A 569 3.12 25.25 -6.96
N PHE A 570 4.18 24.60 -6.51
CA PHE A 570 5.55 25.06 -6.67
C PHE A 570 5.97 25.09 -8.15
N ALA A 571 5.77 23.98 -8.87
CA ALA A 571 6.15 23.88 -10.28
C ALA A 571 5.37 24.86 -11.16
N LEU A 572 4.06 24.99 -10.99
CA LEU A 572 3.24 25.93 -11.74
C LEU A 572 3.57 27.39 -11.38
N GLY A 573 3.79 27.68 -10.10
CA GLY A 573 4.12 29.04 -9.63
C GLY A 573 5.44 29.53 -10.20
N VAL A 574 6.50 28.72 -10.14
CA VAL A 574 7.81 29.08 -10.70
C VAL A 574 7.72 29.21 -12.22
N LYS A 575 7.05 28.28 -12.91
CA LYS A 575 6.87 28.36 -14.37
C LYS A 575 6.13 29.62 -14.80
N LEU A 576 5.03 29.95 -14.16
CA LEU A 576 4.28 31.17 -14.47
C LEU A 576 5.14 32.41 -14.30
N LEU A 577 5.93 32.47 -13.22
CA LEU A 577 6.86 33.58 -12.99
C LEU A 577 7.87 33.72 -14.13
N PHE A 578 8.55 32.65 -14.52
CA PHE A 578 9.55 32.66 -15.58
C PHE A 578 8.95 32.93 -16.97
N LEU A 579 7.74 32.43 -17.27
CA LEU A 579 7.03 32.75 -18.50
C LEU A 579 6.73 34.25 -18.62
N ILE A 580 6.32 34.87 -17.51
CA ILE A 580 6.11 36.33 -17.46
C ILE A 580 7.44 37.08 -17.68
N LEU A 581 8.51 36.68 -16.98
CA LEU A 581 9.83 37.31 -17.14
C LEU A 581 10.37 37.17 -18.57
N ALA A 582 10.15 36.01 -19.22
CA ALA A 582 10.53 35.78 -20.62
C ALA A 582 9.74 36.67 -21.58
N ALA A 583 8.44 36.81 -21.39
CA ALA A 583 7.60 37.68 -22.21
C ALA A 583 8.05 39.16 -22.13
N PHE A 584 8.47 39.62 -20.95
CA PHE A 584 9.04 40.95 -20.77
C PHE A 584 10.50 41.08 -21.22
N GLY A 585 11.16 39.98 -21.59
CA GLY A 585 12.55 39.96 -22.04
C GLY A 585 13.58 40.13 -20.92
N VAL A 586 13.18 39.83 -19.67
CA VAL A 586 14.06 39.87 -18.50
C VAL A 586 14.79 38.51 -18.33
N ALA A 587 14.11 37.39 -18.65
CA ALA A 587 14.71 36.08 -18.54
C ALA A 587 15.59 35.76 -19.75
N THR A 588 16.74 35.15 -19.47
CA THR A 588 17.65 34.58 -20.47
C THR A 588 17.34 33.11 -20.68
N MET A 589 17.84 32.54 -21.79
CA MET A 589 17.66 31.12 -22.08
C MET A 589 18.36 30.20 -21.04
N TRP A 590 19.46 30.65 -20.46
CA TRP A 590 20.18 29.96 -19.39
C TRP A 590 19.35 29.84 -18.10
N GLU A 591 18.75 30.95 -17.68
CA GLU A 591 17.88 31.00 -16.50
C GLU A 591 16.64 30.14 -16.70
N ALA A 592 16.12 30.09 -17.93
CA ALA A 592 15.00 29.27 -18.31
C ALA A 592 15.25 27.78 -18.08
N VAL A 593 16.36 27.25 -18.61
CA VAL A 593 16.73 25.83 -18.47
C VAL A 593 17.09 25.51 -17.01
N PHE A 594 17.87 26.40 -16.36
CA PHE A 594 18.23 26.20 -14.96
C PHE A 594 17.01 26.16 -14.04
N ALA A 595 16.03 27.03 -14.28
CA ALA A 595 14.79 27.03 -13.52
C ALA A 595 14.00 25.73 -13.74
N ASP A 596 13.87 25.23 -14.97
CA ASP A 596 13.12 23.99 -15.27
C ASP A 596 13.74 22.76 -14.61
N VAL A 597 15.05 22.58 -14.78
CA VAL A 597 15.80 21.49 -14.17
C VAL A 597 15.82 21.61 -12.64
N GLY A 598 16.08 22.81 -12.10
CA GLY A 598 16.11 23.05 -10.67
C GLY A 598 14.76 22.76 -9.99
N VAL A 599 13.67 23.19 -10.61
CA VAL A 599 12.30 22.88 -10.13
C VAL A 599 12.04 21.37 -10.12
N THR A 600 12.46 20.68 -11.18
CA THR A 600 12.29 19.21 -11.28
C THR A 600 13.06 18.50 -10.17
N VAL A 601 14.33 18.84 -9.95
CA VAL A 601 15.14 18.24 -8.88
C VAL A 601 14.52 18.49 -7.50
N ILE A 602 14.10 19.72 -7.21
CA ILE A 602 13.47 20.08 -5.93
C ILE A 602 12.16 19.29 -5.76
N ALA A 603 11.34 19.19 -6.80
CA ALA A 603 10.07 18.44 -6.75
C ALA A 603 10.29 16.92 -6.54
N VAL A 604 11.33 16.34 -7.16
CA VAL A 604 11.74 14.95 -6.95
C VAL A 604 12.22 14.74 -5.50
N LEU A 605 13.06 15.62 -4.97
CA LEU A 605 13.50 15.55 -3.57
C LEU A 605 12.34 15.68 -2.58
N ASN A 606 11.37 16.57 -2.88
CA ASN A 606 10.15 16.68 -2.08
C ASN A 606 9.29 15.41 -2.14
N ALA A 607 9.20 14.77 -3.32
CA ALA A 607 8.46 13.51 -3.52
C ALA A 607 8.96 12.38 -2.59
N LEU A 608 10.28 12.28 -2.36
CA LEU A 608 10.88 11.29 -1.46
C LEU A 608 10.40 11.40 0.00
N ARG A 609 9.88 12.56 0.42
CA ARG A 609 9.31 12.73 1.76
C ARG A 609 8.03 11.92 1.97
N ALA A 610 7.37 11.47 0.90
CA ALA A 610 6.19 10.62 0.98
C ALA A 610 6.52 9.20 1.50
N MET A 611 7.78 8.77 1.42
CA MET A 611 8.23 7.48 1.96
C MET A 611 8.31 7.44 3.50
N LYS A 612 8.46 8.58 4.14
CA LYS A 612 8.55 8.71 5.62
C LYS A 612 7.16 8.78 6.23
#